data_23ec031c2d730e252303011731a46517
#
_entry.id   23ec031c2d730e252303011731a46517
#
_cell.length_a   1.000
_cell.length_b   1.000
_cell.length_c   1.000
_cell.angle_alpha   90.00
_cell.angle_beta   90.00
_cell.angle_gamma   90.00
#
_symmetry.space_group_name_H-M   'P 1'
#
loop_
_entity.id
_entity.type
_entity.pdbx_description
1 polymer ?
#
loop_
_entity_poly.entity_id
_entity_poly.type
_entity_poly.pdbx_seq_one_letter_code
_entity_poly.pdbx_strand_id
1 'polypeptide(L)'
;MNSSSEPSSSSRRDFLKASTATAAVGALAAEISFPAVVSAAPNSDKLRIGFIGCGGRGSGAAAQALKADSNVELWAMGDAFAEPIERSLNSVTKEVKDDKKINVAPERKFVGVDAYEKVINSGVDLVILTSPPGFRPGHLRAAVEAGKHVFTEKPMATDGPGVRSVIESVKIAKQKNLAMVAGFCWRYDYAKRAVFGKMLDGSIGDIRSVYGTYLTGPVKPMPPASSRPAGMSDLEWMTRNWYNFTWLSGDGLVEQAIHTVDWMMWAMQDKPPLKCTANGGRQIKAEGGNIFDHVSVAYEWEKGVRGFIAQRQITGCFQENFFYALGAKGNAYITRGAYTTDMAGEQTWKYEGPKPDMYQVEHDELFASIRAGKPLNDGDRMVTSTMAGIMGRMAGYTGQEITWDMALNSQEELAPQNLRDWNGKVEVPPLAMPGRTKFI
;
A
#
# COMPACT_ATOMS: atom_id res chain seq x y z
N MET A 1 -41.89 9.79 62.46
CA MET A 1 -40.65 9.05 62.68
C MET A 1 -40.23 8.48 61.33
N ASN A 2 -39.41 9.21 60.56
CA ASN A 2 -38.79 8.71 59.36
C ASN A 2 -37.42 9.39 59.31
N SER A 3 -36.40 8.61 59.54
CA SER A 3 -34.99 9.04 59.42
C SER A 3 -34.54 8.77 58.00
N SER A 4 -34.28 9.83 57.25
CA SER A 4 -33.59 9.81 55.96
C SER A 4 -32.10 9.82 56.19
N SER A 5 -31.37 8.80 55.77
CA SER A 5 -29.91 8.75 55.71
C SER A 5 -29.41 9.39 54.40
N GLU A 6 -28.64 10.47 54.52
CA GLU A 6 -27.89 11.08 53.43
C GLU A 6 -26.68 10.23 53.04
N PRO A 7 -26.27 10.21 51.76
CA PRO A 7 -25.01 9.56 51.36
C PRO A 7 -23.82 10.46 51.61
N SER A 8 -22.81 9.95 52.31
CA SER A 8 -21.56 10.62 52.59
C SER A 8 -20.75 10.98 51.33
N SER A 9 -20.45 12.26 51.16
CA SER A 9 -19.57 12.75 50.10
C SER A 9 -18.10 12.38 50.44
N SER A 10 -17.47 11.58 49.56
CA SER A 10 -16.05 11.30 49.64
C SER A 10 -15.26 12.58 49.33
N SER A 11 -14.32 12.93 50.24
CA SER A 11 -13.54 14.18 50.14
C SER A 11 -12.47 14.08 49.05
N ARG A 12 -12.13 15.24 48.45
CA ARG A 12 -11.01 15.38 47.50
C ARG A 12 -9.69 14.81 48.00
N ARG A 13 -9.54 14.69 49.33
CA ARG A 13 -8.34 14.20 50.01
C ARG A 13 -8.25 12.66 49.94
N ASP A 14 -9.35 11.96 49.84
CA ASP A 14 -9.37 10.50 49.78
C ASP A 14 -9.14 10.04 48.31
N PHE A 15 -9.57 10.84 47.34
CA PHE A 15 -9.24 10.65 45.95
C PHE A 15 -7.74 10.82 45.65
N LEU A 16 -7.09 11.80 46.30
CA LEU A 16 -5.64 12.01 46.14
C LEU A 16 -4.77 10.98 46.87
N LYS A 17 -5.28 10.32 47.90
CA LYS A 17 -4.57 9.22 48.60
C LYS A 17 -4.64 7.90 47.84
N ALA A 18 -5.70 7.68 47.04
CA ALA A 18 -5.80 6.51 46.16
C ALA A 18 -4.95 6.63 44.88
N SER A 19 -4.56 7.86 44.50
CA SER A 19 -3.76 8.13 43.30
C SER A 19 -2.23 8.07 43.53
N THR A 20 -1.76 7.89 44.73
CA THR A 20 -0.30 7.84 45.05
C THR A 20 0.26 6.43 45.21
N ALA A 21 -0.52 5.39 44.97
CA ALA A 21 -0.07 4.01 45.06
C ALA A 21 0.24 3.34 43.69
N THR A 22 0.22 4.09 42.60
CA THR A 22 0.53 3.52 41.25
C THR A 22 1.40 4.48 40.42
N ALA A 23 2.39 5.11 41.05
CA ALA A 23 3.42 5.89 40.34
C ALA A 23 4.80 5.24 40.50
N ALA A 24 4.86 3.94 40.27
CA ALA A 24 6.08 3.20 39.96
C ALA A 24 5.91 2.52 38.61
N VAL A 25 5.50 3.28 37.58
CA VAL A 25 5.73 2.91 36.22
C VAL A 25 7.09 3.45 35.86
N GLY A 26 8.08 2.56 35.99
CA GLY A 26 9.40 2.80 35.44
C GLY A 26 9.29 3.33 34.03
N ALA A 27 10.18 4.24 33.67
CA ALA A 27 10.45 4.63 32.32
C ALA A 27 10.76 3.36 31.51
N LEU A 28 9.74 2.76 30.93
CA LEU A 28 9.89 1.89 29.79
C LEU A 28 10.31 2.83 28.65
N ALA A 29 11.63 3.04 28.55
CA ALA A 29 12.21 3.25 27.24
C ALA A 29 11.63 2.10 26.40
N ALA A 30 10.68 2.39 25.55
CA ALA A 30 10.27 1.48 24.52
C ALA A 30 11.53 1.30 23.65
N GLU A 31 12.35 0.29 24.01
CA GLU A 31 13.28 -0.26 23.06
C GLU A 31 12.41 -0.59 21.86
N ILE A 32 12.65 0.08 20.74
CA ILE A 32 12.09 -0.29 19.46
C ILE A 32 12.73 -1.66 19.20
N SER A 33 12.11 -2.69 19.75
CA SER A 33 12.48 -4.07 19.52
C SER A 33 12.15 -4.33 18.06
N PHE A 34 13.14 -4.19 17.20
CA PHE A 34 13.08 -4.78 15.88
C PHE A 34 12.89 -6.28 16.12
N PRO A 35 11.87 -6.92 15.55
CA PRO A 35 11.73 -8.35 15.68
C PRO A 35 13.04 -8.99 15.20
N ALA A 36 13.77 -9.62 16.10
CA ALA A 36 14.87 -10.48 15.70
C ALA A 36 14.27 -11.49 14.72
N VAL A 37 14.90 -11.65 13.57
CA VAL A 37 14.54 -12.72 12.64
C VAL A 37 14.65 -14.02 13.41
N VAL A 38 13.53 -14.48 13.95
CA VAL A 38 13.46 -15.75 14.64
C VAL A 38 13.58 -16.79 13.53
N SER A 39 14.74 -17.40 13.44
CA SER A 39 14.94 -18.55 12.58
C SER A 39 13.87 -19.57 12.94
N ALA A 40 12.91 -19.79 12.05
CA ALA A 40 11.81 -20.69 12.28
C ALA A 40 12.33 -22.09 12.60
N ALA A 41 11.75 -22.73 13.59
CA ALA A 41 12.09 -24.10 13.95
C ALA A 41 11.95 -25.04 12.74
N PRO A 42 12.81 -26.07 12.60
CA PRO A 42 12.91 -26.88 11.37
C PRO A 42 11.75 -27.84 11.11
N ASN A 43 10.59 -27.64 11.70
CA ASN A 43 9.50 -28.62 11.68
C ASN A 43 8.21 -28.07 11.07
N SER A 44 8.29 -27.50 9.86
CA SER A 44 7.12 -27.00 9.16
C SER A 44 7.07 -27.54 7.75
N ASP A 45 5.90 -27.86 7.29
CA ASP A 45 5.62 -28.25 5.91
C ASP A 45 6.19 -27.24 4.93
N LYS A 46 6.65 -27.72 3.79
CA LYS A 46 7.14 -26.85 2.72
C LYS A 46 6.02 -25.94 2.24
N LEU A 47 6.24 -24.62 2.25
CA LEU A 47 5.30 -23.65 1.73
C LEU A 47 5.47 -23.49 0.23
N ARG A 48 4.39 -23.68 -0.50
CA ARG A 48 4.30 -23.50 -1.94
C ARG A 48 3.82 -22.10 -2.27
N ILE A 49 4.64 -21.38 -3.04
CA ILE A 49 4.35 -20.02 -3.45
C ILE A 49 3.86 -20.01 -4.89
N GLY A 50 2.73 -19.34 -5.14
CA GLY A 50 2.30 -18.97 -6.47
C GLY A 50 2.38 -17.46 -6.65
N PHE A 51 2.75 -16.96 -7.84
CA PHE A 51 2.65 -15.53 -8.05
C PHE A 51 1.97 -15.15 -9.38
N ILE A 52 1.28 -14.04 -9.34
CA ILE A 52 0.36 -13.55 -10.35
C ILE A 52 0.78 -12.14 -10.73
N GLY A 53 1.10 -11.94 -12.03
CA GLY A 53 1.67 -10.72 -12.54
C GLY A 53 3.20 -10.80 -12.62
N CYS A 54 3.71 -11.44 -13.68
CA CYS A 54 5.13 -11.77 -13.85
C CYS A 54 5.96 -10.61 -14.42
N GLY A 55 5.67 -9.38 -13.98
CA GLY A 55 6.46 -8.18 -14.28
C GLY A 55 7.73 -8.09 -13.42
N GLY A 56 8.48 -6.99 -13.58
CA GLY A 56 9.73 -6.76 -12.82
C GLY A 56 9.51 -6.78 -11.30
N ARG A 57 8.45 -6.11 -10.80
CA ARG A 57 8.15 -6.12 -9.36
C ARG A 57 7.75 -7.51 -8.87
N GLY A 58 6.94 -8.25 -9.65
CA GLY A 58 6.56 -9.63 -9.32
C GLY A 58 7.76 -10.56 -9.22
N SER A 59 8.72 -10.46 -10.16
CA SER A 59 9.96 -11.23 -10.12
C SER A 59 10.77 -10.93 -8.86
N GLY A 60 10.91 -9.64 -8.50
CA GLY A 60 11.59 -9.23 -7.27
C GLY A 60 10.91 -9.77 -6.01
N ALA A 61 9.58 -9.63 -5.90
CA ALA A 61 8.80 -10.13 -4.77
C ALA A 61 8.92 -11.67 -4.62
N ALA A 62 8.85 -12.40 -5.73
CA ALA A 62 9.03 -13.85 -5.71
C ALA A 62 10.44 -14.25 -5.24
N ALA A 63 11.48 -13.56 -5.71
CA ALA A 63 12.86 -13.81 -5.26
C ALA A 63 13.04 -13.50 -3.76
N GLN A 64 12.48 -12.39 -3.27
CA GLN A 64 12.51 -12.01 -1.86
C GLN A 64 11.76 -13.03 -0.98
N ALA A 65 10.60 -13.48 -1.41
CA ALA A 65 9.84 -14.53 -0.71
C ALA A 65 10.61 -15.85 -0.62
N LEU A 66 11.29 -16.25 -1.70
CA LEU A 66 12.11 -17.47 -1.71
C LEU A 66 13.37 -17.35 -0.84
N LYS A 67 13.87 -16.14 -0.58
CA LYS A 67 15.00 -15.88 0.32
C LYS A 67 14.56 -15.79 1.79
N ALA A 68 13.32 -15.40 2.05
CA ALA A 68 12.79 -15.14 3.39
C ALA A 68 12.68 -16.41 4.27
N ASP A 69 12.54 -17.58 3.66
CA ASP A 69 12.38 -18.85 4.39
C ASP A 69 13.16 -19.97 3.70
N SER A 70 13.72 -20.87 4.50
CA SER A 70 14.54 -21.98 3.97
C SER A 70 13.69 -23.10 3.36
N ASN A 71 12.44 -23.27 3.80
CA ASN A 71 11.55 -24.37 3.38
C ASN A 71 10.37 -23.87 2.55
N VAL A 72 10.67 -23.15 1.46
CA VAL A 72 9.70 -22.64 0.49
C VAL A 72 10.09 -23.06 -0.92
N GLU A 73 9.10 -23.13 -1.80
CA GLU A 73 9.33 -23.34 -3.22
C GLU A 73 8.39 -22.50 -4.08
N LEU A 74 8.89 -22.02 -5.21
CA LEU A 74 8.06 -21.45 -6.26
C LEU A 74 7.37 -22.58 -7.00
N TRP A 75 6.04 -22.60 -6.92
CA TRP A 75 5.22 -23.71 -7.37
C TRP A 75 4.44 -23.41 -8.66
N ALA A 76 3.87 -22.20 -8.78
CA ALA A 76 3.03 -21.80 -9.90
C ALA A 76 3.22 -20.34 -10.26
N MET A 77 3.04 -20.02 -11.53
CA MET A 77 3.12 -18.67 -12.07
C MET A 77 1.94 -18.36 -12.98
N GLY A 78 1.43 -17.12 -12.94
CA GLY A 78 0.33 -16.66 -13.77
C GLY A 78 0.50 -15.24 -14.27
N ASP A 79 0.21 -15.02 -15.54
CA ASP A 79 0.19 -13.69 -16.16
C ASP A 79 -0.82 -13.67 -17.30
N ALA A 80 -1.28 -12.48 -17.69
CA ALA A 80 -2.12 -12.33 -18.88
C ALA A 80 -1.39 -12.76 -20.17
N PHE A 81 -0.05 -12.71 -20.16
CA PHE A 81 0.81 -12.98 -21.31
C PHE A 81 1.85 -14.06 -21.00
N ALA A 82 2.23 -14.83 -22.01
CA ALA A 82 3.20 -15.93 -21.85
C ALA A 82 4.64 -15.41 -21.66
N GLU A 83 5.02 -14.40 -22.42
CA GLU A 83 6.40 -13.91 -22.42
C GLU A 83 6.90 -13.32 -21.07
N PRO A 84 6.08 -12.65 -20.24
CA PRO A 84 6.50 -12.24 -18.89
C PRO A 84 6.81 -13.44 -17.99
N ILE A 85 6.07 -14.54 -18.10
CA ILE A 85 6.27 -15.74 -17.25
C ILE A 85 7.69 -16.29 -17.47
N GLU A 86 8.10 -16.50 -18.71
CA GLU A 86 9.41 -17.07 -19.03
C GLU A 86 10.56 -16.13 -18.63
N ARG A 87 10.41 -14.83 -18.90
CA ARG A 87 11.42 -13.84 -18.47
C ARG A 87 11.55 -13.80 -16.95
N SER A 88 10.42 -13.84 -16.25
CA SER A 88 10.37 -13.79 -14.79
C SER A 88 10.97 -15.03 -14.17
N LEU A 89 10.64 -16.21 -14.66
CA LEU A 89 11.21 -17.48 -14.18
C LEU A 89 12.74 -17.45 -14.29
N ASN A 90 13.27 -17.04 -15.45
CA ASN A 90 14.70 -16.89 -15.66
C ASN A 90 15.34 -15.87 -14.70
N SER A 91 14.67 -14.75 -14.44
CA SER A 91 15.15 -13.71 -13.52
C SER A 91 15.20 -14.21 -12.08
N VAL A 92 14.13 -14.83 -11.61
CA VAL A 92 14.01 -15.39 -10.25
C VAL A 92 15.06 -16.48 -10.02
N THR A 93 15.23 -17.42 -10.96
CA THR A 93 16.23 -18.48 -10.89
C THR A 93 17.65 -17.91 -10.74
N LYS A 94 17.99 -16.90 -11.55
CA LYS A 94 19.31 -16.25 -11.48
C LYS A 94 19.54 -15.50 -10.17
N GLU A 95 18.49 -14.94 -9.58
CA GLU A 95 18.61 -14.15 -8.35
C GLU A 95 18.64 -15.01 -7.11
N VAL A 96 17.83 -16.07 -7.06
CA VAL A 96 17.72 -16.97 -5.88
C VAL A 96 18.93 -17.89 -5.78
N LYS A 97 19.48 -18.36 -6.91
CA LYS A 97 20.64 -19.26 -6.99
C LYS A 97 20.49 -20.55 -6.18
N ASP A 98 19.25 -21.03 -6.06
CA ASP A 98 18.91 -22.29 -5.41
C ASP A 98 17.80 -22.98 -6.22
N ASP A 99 18.23 -23.88 -7.10
CA ASP A 99 17.33 -24.58 -8.02
C ASP A 99 16.32 -25.48 -7.29
N LYS A 100 16.61 -25.87 -6.04
CA LYS A 100 15.68 -26.69 -5.22
C LYS A 100 14.44 -25.92 -4.80
N LYS A 101 14.51 -24.59 -4.84
CA LYS A 101 13.38 -23.70 -4.55
C LYS A 101 12.56 -23.34 -5.80
N ILE A 102 12.98 -23.76 -6.98
CA ILE A 102 12.29 -23.48 -8.25
C ILE A 102 11.64 -24.77 -8.75
N ASN A 103 10.35 -24.92 -8.53
CA ASN A 103 9.58 -26.11 -8.89
C ASN A 103 8.32 -25.76 -9.71
N VAL A 104 8.54 -25.03 -10.80
CA VAL A 104 7.45 -24.60 -11.70
C VAL A 104 7.42 -25.52 -12.91
N ALA A 105 6.55 -26.54 -12.86
CA ALA A 105 6.33 -27.42 -14.00
C ALA A 105 5.58 -26.67 -15.12
N PRO A 106 5.74 -27.08 -16.40
CA PRO A 106 5.11 -26.41 -17.53
C PRO A 106 3.59 -26.22 -17.38
N GLU A 107 2.90 -27.22 -16.83
CA GLU A 107 1.44 -27.21 -16.59
C GLU A 107 1.01 -26.27 -15.45
N ARG A 108 1.96 -25.70 -14.70
CA ARG A 108 1.71 -24.70 -13.66
C ARG A 108 2.15 -23.27 -14.06
N LYS A 109 2.37 -23.06 -15.35
CA LYS A 109 2.57 -21.75 -15.98
C LYS A 109 1.26 -21.36 -16.67
N PHE A 110 0.48 -20.52 -16.02
CA PHE A 110 -0.86 -20.19 -16.48
C PHE A 110 -0.89 -18.85 -17.22
N VAL A 111 -1.46 -18.85 -18.42
CA VAL A 111 -1.60 -17.67 -19.29
C VAL A 111 -3.07 -17.31 -19.42
N GLY A 112 -3.37 -16.02 -19.44
CA GLY A 112 -4.70 -15.46 -19.65
C GLY A 112 -5.23 -14.67 -18.46
N VAL A 113 -6.40 -14.05 -18.63
CA VAL A 113 -7.04 -13.22 -17.59
C VAL A 113 -7.55 -14.03 -16.41
N ASP A 114 -7.77 -15.33 -16.59
CA ASP A 114 -8.16 -16.29 -15.56
C ASP A 114 -6.97 -17.02 -14.92
N ALA A 115 -5.74 -16.68 -15.30
CA ALA A 115 -4.52 -17.32 -14.78
C ALA A 115 -4.43 -17.26 -13.24
N TYR A 116 -4.96 -16.19 -12.63
CA TYR A 116 -4.96 -16.03 -11.18
C TYR A 116 -5.78 -17.13 -10.47
N GLU A 117 -6.93 -17.53 -11.01
CA GLU A 117 -7.76 -18.62 -10.46
C GLU A 117 -7.01 -19.96 -10.52
N LYS A 118 -6.32 -20.21 -11.62
CA LYS A 118 -5.53 -21.43 -11.82
C LYS A 118 -4.33 -21.50 -10.88
N VAL A 119 -3.61 -20.39 -10.68
CA VAL A 119 -2.51 -20.30 -9.69
C VAL A 119 -3.04 -20.56 -8.28
N ILE A 120 -4.11 -19.88 -7.84
CA ILE A 120 -4.70 -20.04 -6.52
C ILE A 120 -5.12 -21.50 -6.26
N ASN A 121 -5.65 -22.18 -7.26
CA ASN A 121 -6.15 -23.57 -7.15
C ASN A 121 -5.08 -24.63 -7.45
N SER A 122 -3.84 -24.26 -7.74
CA SER A 122 -2.76 -25.23 -8.09
C SER A 122 -2.10 -25.93 -6.90
N GLY A 123 -2.61 -25.72 -5.69
CA GLY A 123 -2.03 -26.31 -4.47
C GLY A 123 -1.00 -25.41 -3.77
N VAL A 124 -1.04 -24.11 -4.00
CA VAL A 124 -0.21 -23.11 -3.31
C VAL A 124 -0.72 -22.83 -1.89
N ASP A 125 0.16 -22.42 -1.00
CA ASP A 125 -0.16 -22.02 0.38
C ASP A 125 -0.19 -20.49 0.50
N LEU A 126 0.66 -19.81 -0.27
CA LEU A 126 0.79 -18.37 -0.33
C LEU A 126 0.74 -17.88 -1.78
N VAL A 127 0.03 -16.79 -2.01
CA VAL A 127 0.04 -16.10 -3.32
C VAL A 127 0.64 -14.71 -3.22
N ILE A 128 1.42 -14.35 -4.22
CA ILE A 128 1.98 -13.01 -4.43
C ILE A 128 1.19 -12.35 -5.54
N LEU A 129 0.51 -11.23 -5.23
CA LEU A 129 -0.35 -10.49 -6.15
C LEU A 129 0.36 -9.22 -6.64
N THR A 130 0.85 -9.23 -7.87
CA THR A 130 1.62 -8.15 -8.49
C THR A 130 1.06 -7.70 -9.84
N SER A 131 -0.14 -8.13 -10.18
CA SER A 131 -0.90 -7.62 -11.33
C SER A 131 -1.23 -6.13 -11.16
N PRO A 132 -1.58 -5.40 -12.23
CA PRO A 132 -2.02 -4.00 -12.11
C PRO A 132 -3.15 -3.83 -11.09
N PRO A 133 -3.19 -2.68 -10.39
CA PRO A 133 -4.13 -2.44 -9.27
C PRO A 133 -5.61 -2.69 -9.59
N GLY A 134 -6.06 -2.41 -10.82
CA GLY A 134 -7.45 -2.64 -11.23
C GLY A 134 -7.91 -4.09 -11.13
N PHE A 135 -7.00 -5.05 -11.24
CA PHE A 135 -7.33 -6.48 -11.07
C PHE A 135 -7.27 -6.96 -9.62
N ARG A 136 -6.60 -6.20 -8.76
CA ARG A 136 -6.21 -6.65 -7.42
C ARG A 136 -7.36 -6.98 -6.49
N PRO A 137 -8.48 -6.21 -6.43
CA PRO A 137 -9.61 -6.55 -5.56
C PRO A 137 -10.17 -7.95 -5.84
N GLY A 138 -10.33 -8.31 -7.12
CA GLY A 138 -10.82 -9.65 -7.52
C GLY A 138 -9.83 -10.76 -7.19
N HIS A 139 -8.54 -10.56 -7.49
CA HIS A 139 -7.49 -11.54 -7.19
C HIS A 139 -7.32 -11.77 -5.68
N LEU A 140 -7.35 -10.69 -4.88
CA LEU A 140 -7.27 -10.77 -3.42
C LEU A 140 -8.46 -11.52 -2.84
N ARG A 141 -9.67 -11.21 -3.31
CA ARG A 141 -10.90 -11.88 -2.88
C ARG A 141 -10.83 -13.38 -3.09
N ALA A 142 -10.46 -13.80 -4.32
CA ALA A 142 -10.32 -15.21 -4.67
C ALA A 142 -9.26 -15.92 -3.79
N ALA A 143 -8.13 -15.27 -3.52
CA ALA A 143 -7.06 -15.82 -2.71
C ALA A 143 -7.49 -16.09 -1.26
N VAL A 144 -8.14 -15.10 -0.60
CA VAL A 144 -8.56 -15.27 0.81
C VAL A 144 -9.76 -16.20 0.93
N GLU A 145 -10.67 -16.25 -0.05
CA GLU A 145 -11.76 -17.23 -0.09
C GLU A 145 -11.23 -18.65 -0.22
N ALA A 146 -10.16 -18.86 -1.01
CA ALA A 146 -9.47 -20.14 -1.13
C ALA A 146 -8.54 -20.45 0.06
N GLY A 147 -8.51 -19.61 1.10
CA GLY A 147 -7.71 -19.85 2.31
C GLY A 147 -6.20 -19.69 2.12
N LYS A 148 -5.76 -18.81 1.23
CA LYS A 148 -4.33 -18.58 0.97
C LYS A 148 -3.80 -17.41 1.77
N HIS A 149 -2.58 -17.54 2.32
CA HIS A 149 -1.80 -16.40 2.75
C HIS A 149 -1.49 -15.50 1.56
N VAL A 150 -1.34 -14.19 1.79
CA VAL A 150 -1.19 -13.23 0.69
C VAL A 150 -0.07 -12.24 0.97
N PHE A 151 0.82 -12.08 0.01
CA PHE A 151 1.55 -10.85 -0.22
C PHE A 151 0.87 -10.11 -1.38
N THR A 152 0.55 -8.85 -1.21
CA THR A 152 -0.09 -8.08 -2.28
C THR A 152 0.61 -6.74 -2.49
N GLU A 153 0.94 -6.41 -3.73
CA GLU A 153 1.50 -5.10 -4.04
C GLU A 153 0.47 -3.97 -3.83
N LYS A 154 0.98 -2.78 -3.58
CA LYS A 154 0.20 -1.54 -3.49
C LYS A 154 -0.12 -0.97 -4.89
N PRO A 155 -1.14 -0.12 -5.02
CA PRO A 155 -2.29 0.09 -4.14
C PRO A 155 -3.27 -1.08 -4.22
N MET A 156 -4.21 -1.15 -3.29
CA MET A 156 -5.12 -2.30 -3.19
C MET A 156 -6.26 -2.27 -4.21
N ALA A 157 -6.61 -1.09 -4.71
CA ALA A 157 -7.71 -0.85 -5.64
C ALA A 157 -7.48 0.47 -6.38
N THR A 158 -8.35 0.76 -7.33
CA THR A 158 -8.33 2.01 -8.11
C THR A 158 -9.57 2.89 -7.88
N ASP A 159 -10.61 2.37 -7.22
CA ASP A 159 -11.89 3.02 -7.00
C ASP A 159 -12.56 2.62 -5.67
N GLY A 160 -13.68 3.28 -5.33
CA GLY A 160 -14.44 3.03 -4.11
C GLY A 160 -15.00 1.60 -4.01
N PRO A 161 -15.68 1.08 -5.05
CA PRO A 161 -16.15 -0.32 -5.07
C PRO A 161 -15.03 -1.33 -4.84
N GLY A 162 -13.87 -1.13 -5.48
CA GLY A 162 -12.69 -1.96 -5.29
C GLY A 162 -12.18 -1.93 -3.84
N VAL A 163 -12.12 -0.76 -3.20
CA VAL A 163 -11.74 -0.64 -1.79
C VAL A 163 -12.73 -1.36 -0.88
N ARG A 164 -14.03 -1.24 -1.12
CA ARG A 164 -15.04 -1.99 -0.34
C ARG A 164 -14.87 -3.50 -0.47
N SER A 165 -14.57 -4.00 -1.67
CA SER A 165 -14.23 -5.41 -1.90
C SER A 165 -12.99 -5.86 -1.12
N VAL A 166 -11.97 -5.01 -1.04
CA VAL A 166 -10.75 -5.27 -0.25
C VAL A 166 -11.07 -5.30 1.25
N ILE A 167 -11.93 -4.40 1.77
CA ILE A 167 -12.38 -4.42 3.17
C ILE A 167 -13.00 -5.78 3.53
N GLU A 168 -13.89 -6.29 2.68
CA GLU A 168 -14.49 -7.61 2.90
C GLU A 168 -13.44 -8.74 2.84
N SER A 169 -12.46 -8.64 1.93
CA SER A 169 -11.36 -9.59 1.85
C SER A 169 -10.49 -9.59 3.10
N VAL A 170 -10.25 -8.41 3.70
CA VAL A 170 -9.52 -8.27 4.98
C VAL A 170 -10.28 -8.95 6.12
N LYS A 171 -11.61 -8.80 6.18
CA LYS A 171 -12.44 -9.49 7.18
C LYS A 171 -12.32 -11.01 7.07
N ILE A 172 -12.40 -11.54 5.84
CA ILE A 172 -12.24 -12.98 5.58
C ILE A 172 -10.84 -13.45 6.00
N ALA A 173 -9.78 -12.71 5.63
CA ALA A 173 -8.42 -13.08 6.01
C ALA A 173 -8.25 -13.14 7.54
N LYS A 174 -8.79 -12.17 8.28
CA LYS A 174 -8.77 -12.17 9.75
C LYS A 174 -9.55 -13.36 10.33
N GLN A 175 -10.75 -13.65 9.81
CA GLN A 175 -11.57 -14.77 10.26
C GLN A 175 -10.88 -16.12 10.03
N LYS A 176 -10.15 -16.28 8.92
CA LYS A 176 -9.43 -17.50 8.57
C LYS A 176 -8.00 -17.54 9.11
N ASN A 177 -7.58 -16.57 9.91
CA ASN A 177 -6.21 -16.44 10.42
C ASN A 177 -5.14 -16.50 9.31
N LEU A 178 -5.37 -15.76 8.21
CA LEU A 178 -4.46 -15.68 7.08
C LEU A 178 -3.53 -14.47 7.21
N ALA A 179 -2.26 -14.66 6.91
CA ALA A 179 -1.33 -13.56 6.74
C ALA A 179 -1.69 -12.75 5.49
N MET A 180 -1.64 -11.44 5.61
CA MET A 180 -1.87 -10.50 4.53
C MET A 180 -0.92 -9.31 4.69
N VAL A 181 0.16 -9.28 3.92
CA VAL A 181 1.14 -8.20 3.92
C VAL A 181 1.02 -7.41 2.61
N ALA A 182 1.07 -6.10 2.74
CA ALA A 182 0.98 -5.18 1.61
C ALA A 182 2.34 -4.57 1.28
N GLY A 183 2.65 -4.44 -0.01
CA GLY A 183 3.90 -3.88 -0.55
C GLY A 183 4.09 -2.38 -0.27
N PHE A 184 3.66 -1.90 0.90
CA PHE A 184 4.04 -0.60 1.44
C PHE A 184 5.42 -0.70 2.09
N CYS A 185 6.42 -1.04 1.29
CA CYS A 185 7.78 -1.38 1.71
C CYS A 185 8.43 -0.33 2.63
N TRP A 186 8.04 0.93 2.52
CA TRP A 186 8.56 1.99 3.39
C TRP A 186 8.17 1.81 4.86
N ARG A 187 7.11 1.09 5.17
CA ARG A 187 6.76 0.68 6.54
C ARG A 187 7.68 -0.41 7.10
N TYR A 188 8.49 -1.03 6.24
CA TYR A 188 9.47 -2.06 6.59
C TYR A 188 10.93 -1.54 6.57
N ASP A 189 11.12 -0.26 6.27
CA ASP A 189 12.40 0.43 6.39
C ASP A 189 12.66 0.82 7.87
N TYR A 190 13.72 0.33 8.44
CA TYR A 190 14.03 0.52 9.87
C TYR A 190 14.27 1.99 10.23
N ALA A 191 14.92 2.76 9.36
CA ALA A 191 15.12 4.18 9.60
C ALA A 191 13.80 4.95 9.61
N LYS A 192 12.88 4.60 8.72
CA LYS A 192 11.54 5.19 8.69
C LYS A 192 10.71 4.77 9.91
N ARG A 193 10.73 3.49 10.28
CA ARG A 193 10.10 3.02 11.53
C ARG A 193 10.60 3.81 12.74
N ALA A 194 11.89 4.06 12.82
CA ALA A 194 12.47 4.81 13.95
C ALA A 194 12.03 6.27 13.96
N VAL A 195 12.00 6.98 12.82
CA VAL A 195 11.54 8.37 12.78
C VAL A 195 10.04 8.49 13.03
N PHE A 196 9.22 7.56 12.50
CA PHE A 196 7.79 7.52 12.84
C PHE A 196 7.57 7.19 14.33
N GLY A 197 8.39 6.30 14.91
CA GLY A 197 8.41 6.10 16.37
C GLY A 197 8.62 7.41 17.12
N LYS A 198 9.60 8.23 16.70
CA LYS A 198 9.85 9.56 17.29
C LYS A 198 8.71 10.56 17.06
N MET A 199 8.04 10.51 15.92
CA MET A 199 6.84 11.34 15.70
C MET A 199 5.70 10.98 16.65
N LEU A 200 5.53 9.68 16.93
CA LEU A 200 4.39 9.14 17.67
C LEU A 200 4.62 8.98 19.17
N ASP A 201 5.88 9.00 19.65
CA ASP A 201 6.22 8.96 21.08
C ASP A 201 6.06 10.32 21.80
N GLY A 202 5.70 11.36 21.05
CA GLY A 202 5.53 12.72 21.54
C GLY A 202 6.78 13.58 21.51
N SER A 203 7.91 13.10 20.97
CA SER A 203 9.17 13.86 20.85
C SER A 203 8.99 15.19 20.10
N ILE A 204 8.17 15.21 19.04
CA ILE A 204 7.83 16.44 18.30
C ILE A 204 6.53 17.10 18.78
N GLY A 205 5.88 16.55 19.82
CA GLY A 205 4.55 16.99 20.27
C GLY A 205 3.43 16.65 19.31
N ASP A 206 2.24 17.21 19.52
CA ASP A 206 1.08 17.00 18.64
C ASP A 206 1.40 17.45 17.22
N ILE A 207 1.17 16.59 16.23
CA ILE A 207 1.33 16.94 14.82
C ILE A 207 0.29 17.98 14.43
N ARG A 208 0.74 19.08 13.82
CA ARG A 208 -0.08 20.21 13.36
C ARG A 208 -0.28 20.17 11.87
N SER A 209 0.77 19.76 11.14
CA SER A 209 0.71 19.66 9.69
C SER A 209 1.73 18.64 9.20
N VAL A 210 1.44 18.02 8.05
CA VAL A 210 2.40 17.21 7.31
C VAL A 210 2.45 17.66 5.86
N TYR A 211 3.62 17.55 5.25
CA TYR A 211 3.86 17.83 3.85
C TYR A 211 4.69 16.71 3.22
N GLY A 212 4.26 16.21 2.09
CA GLY A 212 4.98 15.16 1.39
C GLY A 212 5.04 15.40 -0.11
N THR A 213 6.15 15.01 -0.73
CA THR A 213 6.36 15.09 -2.16
C THR A 213 6.63 13.72 -2.77
N TYR A 214 6.15 13.53 -3.99
CA TYR A 214 6.53 12.44 -4.89
C TYR A 214 6.71 13.01 -6.28
N LEU A 215 7.86 13.67 -6.50
CA LEU A 215 8.19 14.39 -7.72
C LEU A 215 9.23 13.58 -8.50
N THR A 216 8.81 13.00 -9.62
CA THR A 216 9.65 12.11 -10.45
C THR A 216 9.48 12.39 -11.93
N GLY A 217 10.23 11.71 -12.78
CA GLY A 217 9.89 11.54 -14.19
C GLY A 217 8.76 10.53 -14.39
N PRO A 218 8.23 10.40 -15.60
CA PRO A 218 7.22 9.38 -15.92
C PRO A 218 7.73 7.96 -15.68
N VAL A 219 6.95 7.13 -14.99
CA VAL A 219 7.31 5.74 -14.69
C VAL A 219 7.23 4.88 -15.94
N LYS A 220 6.15 5.04 -16.69
CA LYS A 220 5.91 4.33 -17.96
C LYS A 220 5.24 5.28 -18.95
N PRO A 221 6.03 5.99 -19.77
CA PRO A 221 5.45 6.87 -20.78
C PRO A 221 4.48 6.13 -21.70
N MET A 222 3.38 6.78 -22.07
CA MET A 222 2.45 6.22 -23.04
C MET A 222 3.11 6.20 -24.42
N PRO A 223 3.21 5.03 -25.09
CA PRO A 223 3.73 4.96 -26.45
C PRO A 223 2.77 5.63 -27.44
N PRO A 224 3.26 6.11 -28.60
CA PRO A 224 2.39 6.64 -29.65
C PRO A 224 1.33 5.64 -30.10
N ALA A 225 0.12 6.10 -30.41
CA ALA A 225 -0.96 5.22 -30.88
C ALA A 225 -0.57 4.42 -32.15
N SER A 226 0.27 5.01 -33.00
CA SER A 226 0.81 4.37 -34.20
C SER A 226 1.72 3.15 -33.91
N SER A 227 2.21 2.98 -32.70
CA SER A 227 3.01 1.82 -32.29
C SER A 227 2.17 0.61 -31.85
N ARG A 228 0.85 0.77 -31.77
CA ARG A 228 -0.04 -0.36 -31.45
C ARG A 228 -0.07 -1.34 -32.61
N PRO A 229 0.30 -2.63 -32.38
CA PRO A 229 0.24 -3.65 -33.41
C PRO A 229 -1.15 -3.81 -34.01
N ALA A 230 -1.22 -4.07 -35.33
CA ALA A 230 -2.47 -4.37 -35.98
C ALA A 230 -3.11 -5.63 -35.39
N GLY A 231 -4.41 -5.57 -35.09
CA GLY A 231 -5.17 -6.68 -34.52
C GLY A 231 -5.04 -6.84 -32.98
N MET A 232 -4.21 -6.04 -32.31
CA MET A 232 -4.13 -6.04 -30.85
C MET A 232 -5.45 -5.49 -30.27
N SER A 233 -6.06 -6.22 -29.33
CA SER A 233 -7.31 -5.78 -28.68
C SER A 233 -7.10 -4.55 -27.78
N ASP A 234 -8.20 -3.85 -27.43
CA ASP A 234 -8.13 -2.70 -26.53
C ASP A 234 -7.65 -3.12 -25.15
N LEU A 235 -8.15 -4.22 -24.60
CA LEU A 235 -7.73 -4.73 -23.30
C LEU A 235 -6.25 -5.14 -23.29
N GLU A 236 -5.75 -5.76 -24.34
CA GLU A 236 -4.33 -6.09 -24.45
C GLU A 236 -3.48 -4.83 -24.47
N TRP A 237 -3.83 -3.84 -25.31
CA TRP A 237 -3.12 -2.58 -25.39
C TRP A 237 -3.09 -1.84 -24.06
N MET A 238 -4.24 -1.75 -23.38
CA MET A 238 -4.34 -1.12 -22.07
C MET A 238 -3.51 -1.87 -21.04
N THR A 239 -3.61 -3.19 -20.96
CA THR A 239 -2.89 -4.00 -19.97
C THR A 239 -1.38 -3.92 -20.19
N ARG A 240 -0.89 -3.93 -21.44
CA ARG A 240 0.53 -3.72 -21.76
C ARG A 240 1.02 -2.32 -21.40
N ASN A 241 0.13 -1.32 -21.39
CA ASN A 241 0.40 0.08 -21.03
C ASN A 241 -0.35 0.52 -19.79
N TRP A 242 -0.59 -0.42 -18.88
CA TRP A 242 -1.50 -0.34 -17.74
C TRP A 242 -1.38 0.94 -16.90
N TYR A 243 -0.16 1.47 -16.75
CA TYR A 243 0.10 2.65 -15.93
C TYR A 243 -0.70 3.89 -16.39
N ASN A 244 -0.93 4.00 -17.68
CA ASN A 244 -1.55 5.17 -18.32
C ASN A 244 -3.09 5.17 -18.29
N PHE A 245 -3.71 4.12 -17.76
CA PHE A 245 -5.16 3.99 -17.70
C PHE A 245 -5.65 3.98 -16.26
N THR A 246 -6.55 4.92 -15.95
CA THR A 246 -7.04 5.13 -14.58
C THR A 246 -7.62 3.86 -13.97
N TRP A 247 -8.37 3.05 -14.74
CA TRP A 247 -8.94 1.81 -14.22
C TRP A 247 -7.90 0.77 -13.83
N LEU A 248 -6.72 0.79 -14.43
CA LEU A 248 -5.62 -0.15 -14.13
C LEU A 248 -4.68 0.36 -13.04
N SER A 249 -4.33 1.64 -13.06
CA SER A 249 -3.35 2.23 -12.17
C SER A 249 -3.96 3.04 -11.02
N GLY A 250 -5.12 3.63 -11.22
CA GLY A 250 -5.71 4.59 -10.31
C GLY A 250 -5.17 6.01 -10.47
N ASP A 251 -4.23 6.27 -11.40
CA ASP A 251 -3.46 7.51 -11.56
C ASP A 251 -2.10 7.49 -10.83
N GLY A 252 -1.19 8.39 -11.20
CA GLY A 252 0.14 8.54 -10.59
C GLY A 252 0.11 8.84 -9.09
N LEU A 253 -0.93 9.53 -8.60
CA LEU A 253 -1.16 9.76 -7.17
C LEU A 253 -1.44 8.43 -6.45
N VAL A 254 -2.29 7.58 -7.01
CA VAL A 254 -2.74 6.32 -6.39
C VAL A 254 -1.71 5.21 -6.59
N GLU A 255 -0.98 5.18 -7.70
CA GLU A 255 -0.03 4.10 -7.98
C GLU A 255 1.36 4.38 -7.40
N GLN A 256 1.91 5.57 -7.58
CA GLN A 256 3.27 5.90 -7.14
C GLN A 256 3.31 6.73 -5.86
N ALA A 257 2.66 7.88 -5.85
CA ALA A 257 2.68 8.77 -4.70
C ALA A 257 1.94 8.20 -3.49
N ILE A 258 1.28 7.06 -3.66
CA ILE A 258 0.65 6.32 -2.56
C ILE A 258 1.64 5.99 -1.42
N HIS A 259 2.92 5.84 -1.72
CA HIS A 259 3.94 5.67 -0.68
C HIS A 259 4.06 6.91 0.22
N THR A 260 3.98 8.12 -0.35
CA THR A 260 4.00 9.37 0.43
C THR A 260 2.66 9.62 1.11
N VAL A 261 1.55 9.25 0.47
CA VAL A 261 0.22 9.22 1.11
C VAL A 261 0.23 8.27 2.32
N ASP A 262 0.84 7.10 2.20
CA ASP A 262 0.97 6.14 3.30
C ASP A 262 1.83 6.70 4.46
N TRP A 263 2.89 7.46 4.19
CA TRP A 263 3.61 8.17 5.25
C TRP A 263 2.72 9.18 5.98
N MET A 264 1.91 9.92 5.25
CA MET A 264 0.94 10.84 5.84
C MET A 264 -0.07 10.08 6.72
N MET A 265 -0.61 8.98 6.23
CA MET A 265 -1.53 8.14 6.99
C MET A 265 -0.85 7.54 8.23
N TRP A 266 0.40 7.10 8.11
CA TRP A 266 1.18 6.61 9.24
C TRP A 266 1.39 7.69 10.32
N ALA A 267 1.76 8.92 9.92
CA ALA A 267 1.86 10.06 10.84
C ALA A 267 0.53 10.36 11.57
N MET A 268 -0.59 10.16 10.88
CA MET A 268 -1.95 10.30 11.43
C MET A 268 -2.46 9.04 12.14
N GLN A 269 -1.59 8.04 12.41
CA GLN A 269 -1.95 6.76 13.07
C GLN A 269 -3.03 6.00 12.29
N ASP A 270 -2.97 6.05 10.99
CA ASP A 270 -3.92 5.45 10.05
C ASP A 270 -5.39 5.92 10.20
N LYS A 271 -5.61 7.07 10.88
CA LYS A 271 -6.93 7.68 11.00
C LYS A 271 -7.33 8.35 9.69
N PRO A 272 -8.52 8.06 9.16
CA PRO A 272 -9.00 8.68 7.94
C PRO A 272 -9.06 10.21 8.03
N PRO A 273 -8.75 10.96 6.96
CA PRO A 273 -9.04 12.38 6.89
C PRO A 273 -10.55 12.61 6.81
N LEU A 274 -11.03 13.74 7.31
CA LEU A 274 -12.43 14.13 7.19
C LEU A 274 -12.80 14.42 5.73
N LYS A 275 -11.93 15.16 5.03
CA LYS A 275 -12.12 15.62 3.67
C LYS A 275 -10.83 16.03 3.00
N CYS A 276 -10.87 16.21 1.68
CA CYS A 276 -9.78 16.80 0.93
C CYS A 276 -10.28 17.66 -0.23
N THR A 277 -9.39 18.53 -0.69
CA THR A 277 -9.49 19.24 -1.97
C THR A 277 -8.20 19.03 -2.76
N ALA A 278 -8.24 19.14 -4.09
CA ALA A 278 -7.06 18.94 -4.89
C ALA A 278 -7.04 19.81 -6.15
N ASN A 279 -5.83 20.07 -6.65
CA ASN A 279 -5.58 20.67 -7.96
C ASN A 279 -4.68 19.71 -8.75
N GLY A 280 -4.99 19.52 -10.03
CA GLY A 280 -4.21 18.65 -10.88
C GLY A 280 -4.63 18.72 -12.34
N GLY A 281 -3.93 17.98 -13.18
CA GLY A 281 -4.22 17.94 -14.61
C GLY A 281 -3.15 17.16 -15.38
N ARG A 282 -3.26 17.27 -16.70
CA ARG A 282 -2.24 16.78 -17.62
C ARG A 282 -1.67 17.94 -18.41
N GLN A 283 -0.42 18.30 -18.13
CA GLN A 283 0.31 19.37 -18.80
C GLN A 283 0.97 18.86 -20.09
N ILE A 284 1.50 17.64 -20.04
CA ILE A 284 2.19 17.04 -21.20
C ILE A 284 1.17 16.22 -21.99
N LYS A 285 0.96 16.62 -23.24
CA LYS A 285 0.08 15.89 -24.15
C LYS A 285 0.63 14.49 -24.42
N ALA A 286 -0.25 13.49 -24.35
CA ALA A 286 0.03 12.11 -24.74
C ALA A 286 -1.16 11.59 -25.55
N GLU A 287 -0.87 10.76 -26.55
CA GLU A 287 -1.88 10.06 -27.31
C GLU A 287 -2.39 8.85 -26.52
N GLY A 288 -3.64 8.88 -26.12
CA GLY A 288 -4.25 7.82 -25.30
C GLY A 288 -3.92 7.94 -23.81
N GLY A 289 -4.43 6.98 -23.04
CA GLY A 289 -4.40 7.04 -21.59
C GLY A 289 -5.26 8.19 -21.03
N ASN A 290 -5.59 8.13 -19.74
CA ASN A 290 -6.48 9.11 -19.13
C ASN A 290 -6.11 9.47 -17.68
N ILE A 291 -4.82 9.34 -17.31
CA ILE A 291 -4.29 9.78 -16.02
C ILE A 291 -3.78 11.22 -16.09
N PHE A 292 -3.71 11.88 -14.95
CA PHE A 292 -3.01 13.15 -14.79
C PHE A 292 -1.50 12.95 -14.70
N ASP A 293 -0.73 13.99 -15.00
CA ASP A 293 0.74 13.97 -14.79
C ASP A 293 1.15 14.74 -13.51
N HIS A 294 0.22 15.45 -12.88
CA HIS A 294 0.43 16.09 -11.58
C HIS A 294 -0.88 16.24 -10.80
N VAL A 295 -0.79 16.08 -9.49
CA VAL A 295 -1.88 16.32 -8.54
C VAL A 295 -1.29 16.85 -7.23
N SER A 296 -1.88 17.91 -6.68
CA SER A 296 -1.59 18.40 -5.33
C SER A 296 -2.86 18.34 -4.50
N VAL A 297 -2.79 17.66 -3.37
CA VAL A 297 -3.95 17.40 -2.50
C VAL A 297 -3.73 18.02 -1.12
N ALA A 298 -4.77 18.67 -0.60
CA ALA A 298 -4.86 19.16 0.77
C ALA A 298 -5.91 18.34 1.53
N TYR A 299 -5.47 17.57 2.51
CA TYR A 299 -6.31 16.78 3.41
C TYR A 299 -6.56 17.52 4.73
N GLU A 300 -7.69 17.24 5.36
CA GLU A 300 -8.08 17.82 6.63
C GLU A 300 -8.49 16.72 7.62
N TRP A 301 -7.95 16.80 8.84
CA TRP A 301 -8.36 16.02 10.01
C TRP A 301 -9.01 16.91 11.06
N GLU A 302 -9.51 16.27 12.11
CA GLU A 302 -10.05 16.97 13.28
C GLU A 302 -9.06 18.00 13.86
N LYS A 303 -9.56 19.00 14.56
CA LYS A 303 -8.79 20.08 15.19
C LYS A 303 -7.96 20.90 14.20
N GLY A 304 -8.31 20.87 12.91
CA GLY A 304 -7.66 21.66 11.88
C GLY A 304 -6.27 21.16 11.45
N VAL A 305 -5.92 19.92 11.76
CA VAL A 305 -4.67 19.30 11.28
C VAL A 305 -4.75 19.15 9.76
N ARG A 306 -3.67 19.49 9.06
CA ARG A 306 -3.60 19.49 7.59
C ARG A 306 -2.49 18.57 7.08
N GLY A 307 -2.79 17.89 5.97
CA GLY A 307 -1.81 17.13 5.21
C GLY A 307 -1.77 17.58 3.76
N PHE A 308 -0.58 17.78 3.23
CA PHE A 308 -0.38 18.22 1.85
C PHE A 308 0.49 17.21 1.12
N ILE A 309 0.00 16.71 -0.02
CA ILE A 309 0.76 15.79 -0.88
C ILE A 309 0.89 16.42 -2.26
N ALA A 310 2.10 16.56 -2.75
CA ALA A 310 2.39 17.01 -4.10
C ALA A 310 3.00 15.86 -4.93
N GLN A 311 2.32 15.48 -6.01
CA GLN A 311 2.76 14.47 -6.96
C GLN A 311 2.95 15.11 -8.34
N ARG A 312 4.03 14.73 -9.03
CA ARG A 312 4.28 15.11 -10.42
C ARG A 312 5.19 14.09 -11.10
N GLN A 313 4.86 13.77 -12.36
CA GLN A 313 5.64 12.86 -13.21
C GLN A 313 5.90 13.50 -14.57
N ILE A 314 6.79 14.49 -14.59
CA ILE A 314 7.14 15.25 -15.79
C ILE A 314 8.66 15.23 -15.98
N THR A 315 9.11 14.87 -17.18
CA THR A 315 10.54 14.85 -17.55
C THR A 315 11.14 16.24 -17.49
N GLY A 316 12.39 16.33 -17.03
CA GLY A 316 13.17 17.59 -16.99
C GLY A 316 12.83 18.48 -15.80
N CYS A 317 11.94 18.07 -14.92
CA CYS A 317 11.61 18.80 -13.70
C CYS A 317 12.45 18.34 -12.50
N PHE A 318 12.52 19.17 -11.45
CA PHE A 318 13.10 18.81 -10.17
C PHE A 318 12.48 17.52 -9.61
N GLN A 319 13.28 16.64 -9.03
CA GLN A 319 12.83 15.35 -8.48
C GLN A 319 13.08 15.29 -6.99
N GLU A 320 12.08 14.81 -6.26
CA GLU A 320 12.13 14.69 -4.80
C GLU A 320 11.12 13.71 -4.27
N ASN A 321 11.54 12.87 -3.32
CA ASN A 321 10.66 12.13 -2.41
C ASN A 321 10.99 12.59 -0.99
N PHE A 322 10.11 13.33 -0.40
CA PHE A 322 10.32 14.02 0.85
C PHE A 322 9.07 13.94 1.73
N PHE A 323 9.26 13.90 3.03
CA PHE A 323 8.19 14.02 4.01
C PHE A 323 8.64 14.90 5.18
N TYR A 324 7.75 15.76 5.61
CA TYR A 324 7.95 16.67 6.72
C TYR A 324 6.72 16.64 7.62
N ALA A 325 6.94 16.48 8.93
CA ALA A 325 5.91 16.63 9.94
C ALA A 325 6.26 17.79 10.86
N LEU A 326 5.36 18.76 10.95
CA LEU A 326 5.41 19.88 11.87
C LEU A 326 4.64 19.51 13.14
N GLY A 327 5.35 19.35 14.24
CA GLY A 327 4.77 19.11 15.56
C GLY A 327 4.75 20.38 16.41
N ALA A 328 4.10 20.30 17.57
CA ALA A 328 3.99 21.42 18.51
C ALA A 328 5.31 21.73 19.25
N LYS A 329 6.26 20.78 19.27
CA LYS A 329 7.54 20.89 20.00
C LYS A 329 8.76 20.71 19.10
N GLY A 330 8.58 20.22 17.86
CA GLY A 330 9.68 19.96 16.95
C GLY A 330 9.18 19.46 15.61
N ASN A 331 10.10 19.10 14.73
CA ASN A 331 9.82 18.67 13.37
C ASN A 331 10.47 17.32 13.10
N ALA A 332 9.89 16.56 12.17
CA ALA A 332 10.48 15.34 11.66
C ALA A 332 10.58 15.37 10.14
N TYR A 333 11.67 14.82 9.63
CA TYR A 333 11.97 14.78 8.19
C TYR A 333 12.28 13.37 7.75
N ILE A 334 11.83 13.01 6.56
CA ILE A 334 12.24 11.83 5.82
C ILE A 334 12.68 12.28 4.43
N THR A 335 13.96 12.05 4.13
CA THR A 335 14.55 12.28 2.81
C THR A 335 15.36 11.03 2.44
N ARG A 336 16.61 11.19 2.01
CA ARG A 336 17.58 10.10 1.90
C ARG A 336 18.03 9.55 3.25
N GLY A 337 17.88 10.34 4.33
CA GLY A 337 18.05 9.96 5.73
C GLY A 337 16.77 10.25 6.51
N ALA A 338 16.70 9.79 7.76
CA ALA A 338 15.59 10.05 8.66
C ALA A 338 16.12 10.73 9.93
N TYR A 339 15.53 11.85 10.31
CA TYR A 339 15.93 12.63 11.49
C TYR A 339 14.79 13.48 12.04
N THR A 340 14.97 13.94 13.30
CA THR A 340 14.11 14.94 13.92
C THR A 340 14.92 16.20 14.23
N THR A 341 14.25 17.37 14.24
CA THR A 341 14.84 18.65 14.64
C THR A 341 13.93 19.32 15.67
N ASP A 342 14.47 20.27 16.41
CA ASP A 342 13.65 21.18 17.21
C ASP A 342 13.01 22.29 16.34
N MET A 343 12.21 23.17 16.96
CA MET A 343 11.56 24.29 16.23
C MET A 343 12.55 25.38 15.80
N ALA A 344 13.76 25.41 16.32
CA ALA A 344 14.85 26.32 15.91
C ALA A 344 15.67 25.76 14.76
N GLY A 345 15.38 24.53 14.31
CA GLY A 345 16.09 23.90 13.21
C GLY A 345 17.33 23.11 13.63
N GLU A 346 17.60 22.98 14.92
CA GLU A 346 18.71 22.17 15.42
C GLU A 346 18.35 20.68 15.34
N GLN A 347 19.25 19.88 14.77
CA GLN A 347 19.06 18.43 14.70
C GLN A 347 19.22 17.82 16.10
N THR A 348 18.13 17.26 16.65
CA THR A 348 18.09 16.64 17.97
C THR A 348 18.34 15.14 17.93
N TRP A 349 18.04 14.50 16.82
CA TRP A 349 18.18 13.06 16.65
C TRP A 349 18.33 12.67 15.17
N LYS A 350 19.03 11.56 14.92
CA LYS A 350 19.16 10.92 13.61
C LYS A 350 19.27 9.42 13.80
N TYR A 351 18.65 8.67 12.90
CA TYR A 351 18.78 7.21 12.90
C TYR A 351 20.18 6.78 12.44
N GLU A 352 20.85 5.96 13.24
CA GLU A 352 22.18 5.42 12.99
C GLU A 352 22.23 3.87 13.05
N GLY A 353 21.06 3.23 13.16
CA GLY A 353 20.95 1.78 13.21
C GLY A 353 21.09 1.07 11.85
N PRO A 354 20.88 -0.26 11.81
CA PRO A 354 20.93 -1.07 10.60
C PRO A 354 19.95 -0.59 9.52
N LYS A 355 20.31 -0.74 8.26
CA LYS A 355 19.50 -0.38 7.09
C LYS A 355 19.37 -1.58 6.13
N PRO A 356 18.67 -2.65 6.54
CA PRO A 356 18.42 -3.77 5.65
C PRO A 356 17.55 -3.34 4.47
N ASP A 357 17.54 -4.17 3.43
CA ASP A 357 16.64 -3.97 2.29
C ASP A 357 15.17 -4.12 2.75
N MET A 358 14.44 -3.03 2.70
CA MET A 358 13.04 -2.97 3.13
C MET A 358 12.13 -3.94 2.37
N TYR A 359 12.42 -4.21 1.10
CA TYR A 359 11.69 -5.19 0.30
C TYR A 359 11.94 -6.61 0.77
N GLN A 360 13.13 -6.93 1.26
CA GLN A 360 13.40 -8.23 1.88
C GLN A 360 12.74 -8.32 3.25
N VAL A 361 12.82 -7.27 4.06
CA VAL A 361 12.24 -7.24 5.43
C VAL A 361 10.73 -7.51 5.40
N GLU A 362 9.98 -6.95 4.44
CA GLU A 362 8.53 -7.21 4.37
C GLU A 362 8.20 -8.69 4.13
N HIS A 363 9.02 -9.40 3.37
CA HIS A 363 8.87 -10.84 3.18
C HIS A 363 9.38 -11.63 4.38
N ASP A 364 10.51 -11.26 4.98
CA ASP A 364 11.04 -11.93 6.17
C ASP A 364 10.03 -11.92 7.32
N GLU A 365 9.41 -10.76 7.58
CA GLU A 365 8.39 -10.62 8.63
C GLU A 365 7.11 -11.39 8.27
N LEU A 366 6.69 -11.41 7.00
CA LEU A 366 5.54 -12.19 6.53
C LEU A 366 5.75 -13.67 6.83
N PHE A 367 6.87 -14.27 6.36
CA PHE A 367 7.14 -15.69 6.53
C PHE A 367 7.36 -16.06 7.99
N ALA A 368 8.09 -15.24 8.76
CA ALA A 368 8.26 -15.44 10.20
C ALA A 368 6.91 -15.48 10.94
N SER A 369 5.96 -14.60 10.56
CA SER A 369 4.63 -14.56 11.16
C SER A 369 3.80 -15.82 10.86
N ILE A 370 3.88 -16.33 9.63
CA ILE A 370 3.22 -17.58 9.22
C ILE A 370 3.81 -18.75 10.01
N ARG A 371 5.15 -18.87 10.10
CA ARG A 371 5.83 -19.93 10.83
C ARG A 371 5.52 -19.91 12.33
N ALA A 372 5.37 -18.73 12.89
CA ALA A 372 5.01 -18.57 14.30
C ALA A 372 3.52 -18.83 14.59
N GLY A 373 2.68 -19.09 13.57
CA GLY A 373 1.22 -19.22 13.73
C GLY A 373 0.52 -17.94 14.20
N LYS A 374 1.19 -16.79 14.04
CA LYS A 374 0.69 -15.45 14.38
C LYS A 374 0.74 -14.53 13.15
N PRO A 375 -0.12 -14.79 12.16
CA PRO A 375 -0.01 -14.15 10.86
C PRO A 375 -0.18 -12.64 10.95
N LEU A 376 0.74 -11.90 10.34
CA LEU A 376 0.63 -10.45 10.15
C LEU A 376 -0.55 -10.12 9.24
N ASN A 377 -1.23 -9.02 9.56
CA ASN A 377 -2.32 -8.54 8.71
C ASN A 377 -2.28 -7.02 8.60
N ASP A 378 -1.86 -6.55 7.43
CA ASP A 378 -1.79 -5.12 7.07
C ASP A 378 -3.12 -4.55 6.58
N GLY A 379 -4.17 -5.36 6.60
CA GLY A 379 -5.43 -5.10 5.92
C GLY A 379 -6.02 -3.73 6.18
N ASP A 380 -6.14 -3.32 7.44
CA ASP A 380 -6.77 -2.03 7.78
C ASP A 380 -5.95 -0.85 7.24
N ARG A 381 -4.63 -0.84 7.50
CA ARG A 381 -3.75 0.25 7.06
C ARG A 381 -3.63 0.35 5.54
N MET A 382 -3.57 -0.79 4.83
CA MET A 382 -3.48 -0.77 3.38
C MET A 382 -4.76 -0.24 2.71
N VAL A 383 -5.92 -0.54 3.29
CA VAL A 383 -7.22 0.00 2.87
C VAL A 383 -7.25 1.51 3.06
N THR A 384 -6.87 1.98 4.25
CA THR A 384 -6.93 3.40 4.61
C THR A 384 -6.01 4.23 3.72
N SER A 385 -4.77 3.80 3.52
CA SER A 385 -3.82 4.51 2.65
C SER A 385 -4.26 4.51 1.19
N THR A 386 -4.79 3.37 0.68
CA THR A 386 -5.31 3.29 -0.69
C THR A 386 -6.50 4.22 -0.89
N MET A 387 -7.45 4.22 0.06
CA MET A 387 -8.63 5.09 -0.02
C MET A 387 -8.28 6.57 0.04
N ALA A 388 -7.30 6.95 0.88
CA ALA A 388 -6.82 8.35 0.92
C ALA A 388 -6.24 8.80 -0.43
N GLY A 389 -5.48 7.94 -1.12
CA GLY A 389 -4.98 8.23 -2.47
C GLY A 389 -6.12 8.39 -3.49
N ILE A 390 -7.09 7.46 -3.48
CA ILE A 390 -8.27 7.50 -4.37
C ILE A 390 -9.11 8.75 -4.11
N MET A 391 -9.37 9.10 -2.87
CA MET A 391 -10.08 10.31 -2.46
C MET A 391 -9.40 11.58 -3.01
N GLY A 392 -8.07 11.66 -2.92
CA GLY A 392 -7.29 12.75 -3.51
C GLY A 392 -7.41 12.83 -5.02
N ARG A 393 -7.39 11.68 -5.73
CA ARG A 393 -7.64 11.61 -7.17
C ARG A 393 -9.06 12.10 -7.51
N MET A 394 -10.08 11.61 -6.80
CA MET A 394 -11.47 12.05 -7.02
C MET A 394 -11.60 13.58 -6.88
N ALA A 395 -11.00 14.16 -5.84
CA ALA A 395 -10.98 15.61 -5.65
C ALA A 395 -10.28 16.35 -6.82
N GLY A 396 -9.14 15.84 -7.28
CA GLY A 396 -8.40 16.40 -8.41
C GLY A 396 -9.16 16.31 -9.74
N TYR A 397 -9.82 15.18 -9.98
CA TYR A 397 -10.55 14.92 -11.22
C TYR A 397 -11.86 15.71 -11.34
N THR A 398 -12.56 15.87 -10.22
CA THR A 398 -13.85 16.58 -10.19
C THR A 398 -13.71 18.07 -9.91
N GLY A 399 -12.63 18.47 -9.22
CA GLY A 399 -12.47 19.83 -8.68
C GLY A 399 -13.38 20.12 -7.49
N GLN A 400 -13.93 19.09 -6.84
CA GLN A 400 -14.82 19.21 -5.69
C GLN A 400 -14.10 18.92 -4.38
N GLU A 401 -14.64 19.41 -3.26
CA GLU A 401 -14.31 18.90 -1.95
C GLU A 401 -14.93 17.51 -1.80
N ILE A 402 -14.11 16.52 -1.43
CA ILE A 402 -14.53 15.14 -1.24
C ILE A 402 -14.34 14.77 0.23
N THR A 403 -15.40 14.28 0.86
CA THR A 403 -15.32 13.71 2.21
C THR A 403 -14.88 12.24 2.16
N TRP A 404 -14.40 11.71 3.28
CA TRP A 404 -14.06 10.30 3.39
C TRP A 404 -15.25 9.40 3.05
N ASP A 405 -16.43 9.72 3.62
CA ASP A 405 -17.64 8.93 3.40
C ASP A 405 -18.09 9.00 1.93
N MET A 406 -18.01 10.15 1.29
CA MET A 406 -18.28 10.26 -0.15
C MET A 406 -17.37 9.32 -0.94
N ALA A 407 -16.06 9.40 -0.71
CA ALA A 407 -15.09 8.58 -1.44
C ALA A 407 -15.29 7.08 -1.20
N LEU A 408 -15.52 6.66 0.04
CA LEU A 408 -15.73 5.26 0.40
C LEU A 408 -17.04 4.71 -0.19
N ASN A 409 -18.10 5.53 -0.26
CA ASN A 409 -19.42 5.13 -0.78
C ASN A 409 -19.63 5.47 -2.26
N SER A 410 -18.62 6.01 -2.93
CA SER A 410 -18.67 6.29 -4.37
C SER A 410 -19.09 5.05 -5.16
N GLN A 411 -19.89 5.27 -6.20
CA GLN A 411 -20.30 4.26 -7.15
C GLN A 411 -19.47 4.30 -8.44
N GLU A 412 -18.39 5.10 -8.45
CA GLU A 412 -17.44 5.16 -9.57
C GLU A 412 -16.76 3.79 -9.75
N GLU A 413 -17.22 3.01 -10.70
CA GLU A 413 -16.63 1.74 -11.12
C GLU A 413 -15.78 2.00 -12.37
N LEU A 414 -14.46 1.95 -12.21
CA LEU A 414 -13.52 2.28 -13.29
C LEU A 414 -13.25 1.12 -14.22
N ALA A 415 -13.32 -0.10 -13.73
CA ALA A 415 -13.01 -1.29 -14.51
C ALA A 415 -14.09 -1.57 -15.56
N PRO A 416 -13.70 -1.97 -16.79
CA PRO A 416 -14.66 -2.47 -17.77
C PRO A 416 -15.45 -3.68 -17.24
N GLN A 417 -16.75 -3.75 -17.55
CA GLN A 417 -17.63 -4.81 -17.02
C GLN A 417 -17.26 -6.22 -17.49
N ASN A 418 -16.66 -6.36 -18.68
CA ASN A 418 -16.36 -7.67 -19.27
C ASN A 418 -14.86 -7.89 -19.49
N LEU A 419 -14.10 -7.99 -18.40
CA LEU A 419 -12.65 -8.24 -18.45
C LEU A 419 -12.28 -9.64 -18.99
N ARG A 420 -13.22 -10.57 -19.06
CA ARG A 420 -12.99 -11.92 -19.63
C ARG A 420 -13.06 -11.95 -21.15
N ASP A 421 -13.72 -10.98 -21.77
CA ASP A 421 -13.72 -10.82 -23.23
C ASP A 421 -12.50 -10.01 -23.68
N TRP A 422 -11.38 -10.73 -23.83
CA TRP A 422 -10.11 -10.12 -24.23
C TRP A 422 -10.15 -9.37 -25.56
N ASN A 423 -11.09 -9.73 -26.44
CA ASN A 423 -11.26 -9.14 -27.76
C ASN A 423 -12.36 -8.07 -27.82
N GLY A 424 -13.07 -7.86 -26.70
CA GLY A 424 -14.11 -6.84 -26.60
C GLY A 424 -13.57 -5.42 -26.81
N LYS A 425 -14.40 -4.57 -27.40
CA LYS A 425 -14.09 -3.15 -27.46
C LYS A 425 -14.20 -2.52 -26.06
N VAL A 426 -13.21 -1.73 -25.70
CA VAL A 426 -13.19 -0.98 -24.46
C VAL A 426 -12.90 0.48 -24.77
N GLU A 427 -13.86 1.35 -24.50
CA GLU A 427 -13.65 2.79 -24.62
C GLU A 427 -12.80 3.28 -23.45
N VAL A 428 -11.78 4.07 -23.77
CA VAL A 428 -11.03 4.83 -22.75
C VAL A 428 -11.85 6.06 -22.39
N PRO A 429 -12.28 6.23 -21.13
CA PRO A 429 -12.93 7.46 -20.71
C PRO A 429 -12.06 8.66 -21.03
N PRO A 430 -12.64 9.81 -21.38
CA PRO A 430 -11.87 11.00 -21.63
C PRO A 430 -11.05 11.42 -20.40
N LEU A 431 -9.97 12.15 -20.66
CA LEU A 431 -9.19 12.76 -19.57
C LEU A 431 -10.11 13.60 -18.68
N ALA A 432 -10.05 13.39 -17.37
CA ALA A 432 -10.86 14.12 -16.43
C ALA A 432 -10.63 15.65 -16.55
N MET A 433 -11.69 16.40 -16.34
CA MET A 433 -11.65 17.87 -16.40
C MET A 433 -12.32 18.43 -15.14
N PRO A 434 -11.54 19.04 -14.22
CA PRO A 434 -12.09 19.66 -13.02
C PRO A 434 -13.21 20.64 -13.32
N GLY A 435 -14.30 20.60 -12.56
CA GLY A 435 -15.50 21.40 -12.78
C GLY A 435 -16.46 20.87 -13.85
N ARG A 436 -16.08 19.82 -14.60
CA ARG A 436 -16.93 19.15 -15.60
C ARG A 436 -17.11 17.66 -15.31
N THR A 437 -16.04 16.99 -14.91
CA THR A 437 -16.11 15.59 -14.48
C THR A 437 -16.95 15.50 -13.22
N LYS A 438 -17.97 14.66 -13.25
CA LYS A 438 -18.89 14.52 -12.13
C LYS A 438 -18.32 13.54 -11.10
N PHE A 439 -18.61 13.80 -9.84
CA PHE A 439 -18.48 12.79 -8.78
C PHE A 439 -19.67 11.81 -8.88
N ILE A 440 -19.41 10.52 -8.73
CA ILE A 440 -20.41 9.43 -8.85
C ILE A 440 -20.43 8.60 -7.58
#